data_6c7eb19fd0224c1e7e2b547f7b5f1591
#
_entry.id   6c7eb19fd0224c1e7e2b547f7b5f1591
#
_cell.length_a   1.000
_cell.length_b   1.000
_cell.length_c   1.000
_cell.angle_alpha   90.00
_cell.angle_beta   90.00
_cell.angle_gamma   90.00
#
_symmetry.space_group_name_H-M   'P 1'
#
loop_
_entity.id
_entity.type
_entity.pdbx_description
1 polymer ?
#
loop_
_entity_poly.entity_id
_entity_poly.type
_entity_poly.pdbx_seq_one_letter_code
_entity_poly.pdbx_strand_id
1 'polypeptide(L)'
;MRSIKLTGREATVVRAIGFTESMLGAEIQDFTHMELEDVTDTLNGLMAAGFVESVPYCEEVQLAEMPVTAFEINPSFVHELKHAIQR
;
A
#
# COMPACT_ATOMS: atom_id res chain seq x y z
N MET A 1 -14.05 -1.19 18.82
CA MET A 1 -12.90 -1.33 17.90
C MET A 1 -13.34 -1.11 16.47
N ARG A 2 -12.58 -0.35 15.74
CA ARG A 2 -12.91 -0.07 14.35
C ARG A 2 -12.39 -1.17 13.45
N SER A 3 -13.20 -1.65 12.53
CA SER A 3 -12.71 -2.62 11.57
C SER A 3 -12.52 -1.93 10.21
N ILE A 4 -11.41 -2.29 9.56
CA ILE A 4 -11.05 -1.76 8.26
C ILE A 4 -11.51 -2.75 7.20
N LYS A 5 -12.16 -2.23 6.16
CA LYS A 5 -12.56 -3.05 5.02
C LYS A 5 -11.71 -2.66 3.83
N LEU A 6 -11.03 -3.64 3.27
CA LEU A 6 -10.19 -3.44 2.10
C LEU A 6 -10.81 -4.14 0.90
N THR A 7 -10.66 -3.51 -0.27
CA THR A 7 -11.00 -4.18 -1.52
C THR A 7 -9.97 -5.27 -1.79
N GLY A 8 -10.24 -6.13 -2.78
CA GLY A 8 -9.28 -7.16 -3.15
C GLY A 8 -7.93 -6.58 -3.56
N ARG A 9 -7.93 -5.49 -4.33
CA ARG A 9 -6.69 -4.83 -4.75
C ARG A 9 -5.93 -4.26 -3.57
N GLU A 10 -6.64 -3.59 -2.68
CA GLU A 10 -6.03 -3.00 -1.49
C GLU A 10 -5.40 -4.06 -0.61
N ALA A 11 -6.10 -5.16 -0.38
CA ALA A 11 -5.57 -6.25 0.43
C ALA A 11 -4.33 -6.86 -0.22
N THR A 12 -4.35 -7.01 -1.55
CA THR A 12 -3.21 -7.54 -2.29
C THR A 12 -1.98 -6.65 -2.15
N VAL A 13 -2.17 -5.33 -2.27
CA VAL A 13 -1.06 -4.38 -2.13
C VAL A 13 -0.53 -4.37 -0.69
N VAL A 14 -1.42 -4.38 0.30
CA VAL A 14 -1.00 -4.40 1.70
C VAL A 14 -0.19 -5.66 2.00
N ARG A 15 -0.62 -6.81 1.49
CA ARG A 15 0.14 -8.06 1.67
C ARG A 15 1.52 -7.98 1.02
N ALA A 16 1.60 -7.35 -0.16
CA ALA A 16 2.86 -7.22 -0.86
C ALA A 16 3.85 -6.35 -0.08
N ILE A 17 3.38 -5.24 0.48
CA ILE A 17 4.24 -4.36 1.26
C ILE A 17 4.70 -5.05 2.54
N GLY A 18 3.79 -5.75 3.20
CA GLY A 18 4.11 -6.37 4.48
C GLY A 18 4.20 -5.35 5.60
N PHE A 19 4.53 -5.82 6.80
CA PHE A 19 4.44 -4.98 8.00
C PHE A 19 5.79 -4.71 8.66
N THR A 20 6.88 -5.13 8.05
CA THR A 20 8.19 -5.04 8.69
C THR A 20 9.17 -4.10 8.00
N GLU A 21 8.99 -3.83 6.73
CA GLU A 21 9.92 -2.95 6.01
C GLU A 21 9.20 -2.27 4.85
N SER A 22 9.88 -1.27 4.27
CA SER A 22 9.34 -0.58 3.11
C SER A 22 9.61 -1.39 1.84
N MET A 23 8.81 -1.15 0.82
CA MET A 23 8.97 -1.77 -0.50
C MET A 23 8.89 -0.72 -1.57
N LEU A 24 9.71 -0.86 -2.60
CA LEU A 24 9.59 0.00 -3.78
C LEU A 24 8.33 -0.33 -4.56
N GLY A 25 7.75 0.69 -5.18
CA GLY A 25 6.56 0.50 -6.01
C GLY A 25 6.77 -0.56 -7.09
N ALA A 26 7.97 -0.59 -7.71
CA ALA A 26 8.28 -1.60 -8.70
C ALA A 26 8.21 -3.01 -8.12
N GLU A 27 8.65 -3.19 -6.89
CA GLU A 27 8.58 -4.48 -6.21
C GLU A 27 7.13 -4.86 -5.90
N ILE A 28 6.33 -3.88 -5.49
CA ILE A 28 4.92 -4.11 -5.21
C ILE A 28 4.21 -4.53 -6.49
N GLN A 29 4.47 -3.84 -7.60
CA GLN A 29 3.89 -4.17 -8.88
C GLN A 29 4.25 -5.59 -9.31
N ASP A 30 5.54 -5.92 -9.18
CA ASP A 30 6.03 -7.23 -9.57
C ASP A 30 5.39 -8.34 -8.72
N PHE A 31 5.28 -8.11 -7.44
CA PHE A 31 4.70 -9.08 -6.51
C PHE A 31 3.20 -9.29 -6.75
N THR A 32 2.47 -8.21 -7.06
CA THR A 32 1.02 -8.28 -7.21
C THR A 32 0.58 -8.63 -8.62
N HIS A 33 1.47 -8.49 -9.62
CA HIS A 33 1.14 -8.69 -11.03
C HIS A 33 0.04 -7.74 -11.53
N MET A 34 -0.12 -6.60 -10.87
CA MET A 34 -1.12 -5.61 -11.26
C MET A 34 -0.52 -4.64 -12.28
N GLU A 35 -1.40 -4.01 -13.05
CA GLU A 35 -0.98 -2.97 -13.99
C GLU A 35 -0.42 -1.77 -13.23
N LEU A 36 0.51 -1.06 -13.86
CA LEU A 36 1.14 0.11 -13.26
C LEU A 36 0.11 1.11 -12.75
N GLU A 37 -0.90 1.41 -13.57
CA GLU A 37 -1.93 2.36 -13.19
C GLU A 37 -2.76 1.88 -12.00
N ASP A 38 -3.06 0.59 -11.97
CA ASP A 38 -3.85 0.01 -10.88
C ASP A 38 -3.09 0.04 -9.56
N VAL A 39 -1.79 -0.26 -9.59
CA VAL A 39 -0.97 -0.18 -8.38
C VAL A 39 -0.90 1.26 -7.90
N THR A 40 -0.68 2.20 -8.82
CA THR A 40 -0.58 3.62 -8.48
C THR A 40 -1.87 4.13 -7.84
N ASP A 41 -3.01 3.81 -8.46
CA ASP A 41 -4.31 4.24 -7.93
C ASP A 41 -4.58 3.62 -6.56
N THR A 42 -4.25 2.35 -6.41
CA THR A 42 -4.49 1.64 -5.15
C THR A 42 -3.60 2.22 -4.04
N LEU A 43 -2.33 2.48 -4.34
CA LEU A 43 -1.42 3.09 -3.36
C LEU A 43 -1.88 4.49 -2.96
N ASN A 44 -2.30 5.29 -3.94
CA ASN A 44 -2.79 6.64 -3.63
C ASN A 44 -4.04 6.59 -2.76
N GLY A 45 -4.93 5.63 -3.01
CA GLY A 45 -6.11 5.44 -2.17
C GLY A 45 -5.75 5.04 -0.75
N LEU A 46 -4.80 4.14 -0.61
CA LEU A 46 -4.34 3.68 0.72
C LEU A 46 -3.62 4.82 1.46
N MET A 47 -2.86 5.65 0.73
CA MET A 47 -2.21 6.82 1.34
C MET A 47 -3.23 7.85 1.79
N ALA A 48 -4.25 8.09 0.97
CA ALA A 48 -5.32 9.03 1.33
C ALA A 48 -6.07 8.58 2.58
N ALA A 49 -6.22 7.28 2.76
CA ALA A 49 -6.86 6.71 3.95
C ALA A 49 -5.93 6.69 5.17
N GLY A 50 -4.64 6.93 4.97
CA GLY A 50 -3.67 6.94 6.04
C GLY A 50 -3.08 5.58 6.39
N PHE A 51 -3.39 4.54 5.62
CA PHE A 51 -2.93 3.18 5.91
C PHE A 51 -1.51 2.91 5.42
N VAL A 52 -1.09 3.62 4.37
CA VAL A 52 0.22 3.47 3.74
C VAL A 52 0.87 4.83 3.66
N GLU A 53 2.18 4.86 3.82
CA GLU A 53 2.96 6.09 3.71
C GLU A 53 4.09 5.89 2.71
N SER A 54 4.36 6.93 1.92
CA SER A 54 5.53 6.92 1.05
C SER A 54 6.76 7.37 1.83
N VAL A 55 7.95 6.98 1.36
CA VAL A 55 9.22 7.35 1.99
C VAL A 55 10.13 7.92 0.88
N PRO A 56 10.42 9.21 0.87
CA PRO A 56 9.91 10.25 1.78
C PRO A 56 8.44 10.55 1.55
N TYR A 57 7.82 11.14 2.54
CA TYR A 57 6.38 11.39 2.51
C TYR A 57 5.95 12.28 1.34
N CYS A 58 4.87 11.90 0.69
CA CYS A 58 4.16 12.75 -0.24
C CYS A 58 2.67 12.41 -0.14
N GLU A 59 1.81 13.35 -0.50
CA GLU A 59 0.37 13.13 -0.42
C GLU A 59 -0.12 12.17 -1.51
N GLU A 60 0.51 12.26 -2.67
CA GLU A 60 0.10 11.48 -3.84
C GLU A 60 1.33 11.18 -4.68
N VAL A 61 1.41 9.96 -5.18
CA VAL A 61 2.52 9.58 -6.05
C VAL A 61 2.06 9.60 -7.50
N GLN A 62 2.92 10.14 -8.36
CA GLN A 62 2.67 10.16 -9.80
C GLN A 62 3.00 8.83 -10.42
N LEU A 63 2.33 8.52 -11.52
CA LEU A 63 2.51 7.26 -12.23
C LEU A 63 3.98 6.99 -12.56
N ALA A 64 4.67 8.01 -13.07
CA ALA A 64 6.06 7.86 -13.49
C ALA A 64 7.01 7.65 -12.31
N GLU A 65 6.64 8.13 -11.13
CA GLU A 65 7.50 8.05 -9.95
C GLU A 65 7.19 6.86 -9.06
N MET A 66 6.02 6.27 -9.22
CA MET A 66 5.58 5.19 -8.36
C MET A 66 6.58 4.04 -8.27
N PRO A 67 7.16 3.57 -9.39
CA PRO A 67 8.07 2.42 -9.32
C PRO A 67 9.31 2.66 -8.47
N VAL A 68 9.79 3.91 -8.39
CA VAL A 68 11.02 4.23 -7.65
C VAL A 68 10.74 4.83 -6.28
N THR A 69 9.48 4.89 -5.87
CA THR A 69 9.10 5.39 -4.55
C THR A 69 8.95 4.22 -3.59
N ALA A 70 9.42 4.38 -2.37
CA ALA A 70 9.26 3.37 -1.33
C ALA A 70 7.96 3.62 -0.57
N PHE A 71 7.30 2.54 -0.17
CA PHE A 71 6.04 2.58 0.57
C PHE A 71 6.13 1.67 1.78
N GLU A 72 5.50 2.07 2.86
CA GLU A 72 5.43 1.25 4.06
C GLU A 72 4.07 1.39 4.71
N ILE A 73 3.70 0.40 5.51
CA ILE A 73 2.45 0.42 6.25
C ILE A 73 2.58 1.40 7.40
N ASN A 74 1.57 2.25 7.58
CA ASN A 74 1.53 3.17 8.71
C ASN A 74 1.47 2.36 10.00
N PRO A 75 2.45 2.51 10.91
CA PRO A 75 2.48 1.71 12.14
C PRO A 75 1.23 1.83 12.99
N SER A 76 0.55 2.96 12.91
CA SER A 76 -0.68 3.19 13.68
C SER A 76 -1.81 2.24 13.30
N PHE A 77 -1.75 1.64 12.12
CA PHE A 77 -2.82 0.78 11.60
C PHE A 77 -2.40 -0.67 11.40
N VAL A 78 -1.20 -1.05 11.85
CA VAL A 78 -0.68 -2.39 11.61
C VAL A 78 -1.62 -3.47 12.12
N HIS A 79 -2.12 -3.32 13.34
CA HIS A 79 -2.99 -4.33 13.95
C HIS A 79 -4.28 -4.49 13.15
N GLU A 80 -4.92 -3.38 12.84
CA GLU A 80 -6.19 -3.40 12.09
C GLU A 80 -6.01 -3.94 10.67
N LEU A 81 -4.91 -3.57 10.02
CA LEU A 81 -4.66 -4.04 8.66
C LEU A 81 -4.33 -5.52 8.62
N LYS A 82 -3.56 -6.01 9.59
CA LYS A 82 -3.31 -7.45 9.68
C LYS A 82 -4.61 -8.22 9.82
N HIS A 83 -5.50 -7.71 10.64
CA HIS A 83 -6.80 -8.33 10.84
C HIS A 83 -7.61 -8.32 9.55
N ALA A 84 -7.59 -7.19 8.84
CA ALA A 84 -8.37 -7.03 7.61
C ALA A 84 -7.95 -7.99 6.50
N ILE A 85 -6.65 -8.31 6.40
CA ILE A 85 -6.16 -9.17 5.33
C ILE A 85 -6.12 -10.66 5.68
N GLN A 86 -6.46 -11.02 6.91
CA GLN A 86 -6.48 -12.43 7.34
C GLN A 86 -7.71 -13.18 6.92
N ARG A 87 -8.65 -12.54 6.31
CA ARG A 87 -9.92 -13.14 5.94
C ARG A 87 -9.85 -13.95 4.68
#